data_f398124de72e92c2758c2408294cd567
#
_entry.id   f398124de72e92c2758c2408294cd567
#
_cell.length_a   1.000
_cell.length_b   1.000
_cell.length_c   1.000
_cell.angle_alpha   90.00
_cell.angle_beta   90.00
_cell.angle_gamma   90.00
#
_symmetry.space_group_name_H-M   'P 1'
#
loop_
_entity.id
_entity.type
_entity.pdbx_description
1 polymer ?
#
loop_
_entity_poly.entity_id
_entity_poly.type
_entity_poly.pdbx_seq_one_letter_code
_entity_poly.pdbx_strand_id
1 'polypeptide(L)'
;IAGTNGKGSTQAMIRAGLEAAGDRVHAYTSPHLARFHERIRLAGDLISEPMLTALLDECVTANGPDEITFFEITTCAAFLGFARVPADWTLLEVGLGGRLDATNVVDKPRLTIITPVSIDHQQYLGETLAEIAGEKAGILKRGVPCVVGPQADDGLAVIEARAARLGAP
;
A
#
# COMPACT_ATOMS: atom_id res chain seq x y z
N ILE A 1 -2.55 -1.51 -2.83
CA ILE A 1 -1.96 -2.12 -4.05
C ILE A 1 -0.79 -2.99 -3.63
N ALA A 2 -0.84 -4.31 -3.88
CA ALA A 2 0.25 -5.25 -3.65
C ALA A 2 0.74 -5.84 -4.99
N GLY A 3 1.88 -6.55 -4.96
CA GLY A 3 2.49 -7.19 -6.13
C GLY A 3 4.01 -7.15 -6.04
N THR A 4 4.70 -7.81 -6.97
CA THR A 4 6.15 -7.71 -7.04
C THR A 4 6.55 -6.51 -7.89
N ASN A 5 6.05 -6.42 -9.10
CA ASN A 5 6.37 -5.37 -10.06
C ASN A 5 5.15 -4.53 -10.43
N GLY A 6 5.35 -3.25 -10.74
CA GLY A 6 4.31 -2.38 -11.27
C GLY A 6 3.38 -1.73 -10.26
N LYS A 7 3.56 -1.91 -8.94
CA LYS A 7 2.74 -1.26 -7.91
C LYS A 7 2.73 0.25 -8.05
N GLY A 8 3.90 0.88 -8.02
CA GLY A 8 4.03 2.34 -8.12
C GLY A 8 3.52 2.89 -9.46
N SER A 9 3.78 2.20 -10.59
CA SER A 9 3.25 2.60 -11.91
C SER A 9 1.72 2.53 -11.95
N THR A 10 1.14 1.46 -11.42
CA THR A 10 -0.32 1.32 -11.31
C THR A 10 -0.91 2.42 -10.45
N GLN A 11 -0.32 2.69 -9.29
CA GLN A 11 -0.75 3.77 -8.41
C GLN A 11 -0.67 5.14 -9.09
N ALA A 12 0.43 5.42 -9.79
CA ALA A 12 0.62 6.70 -10.48
C ALA A 12 -0.41 6.91 -11.60
N MET A 13 -0.73 5.86 -12.37
CA MET A 13 -1.76 5.93 -13.41
C MET A 13 -3.16 6.14 -12.83
N ILE A 14 -3.51 5.42 -11.75
CA ILE A 14 -4.80 5.61 -11.07
C ILE A 14 -4.89 7.03 -10.51
N ARG A 15 -3.85 7.51 -9.84
CA ARG A 15 -3.80 8.88 -9.32
C ARG A 15 -4.01 9.90 -10.43
N ALA A 16 -3.27 9.79 -11.53
CA ALA A 16 -3.40 10.73 -12.65
C ALA A 16 -4.82 10.75 -13.23
N GLY A 17 -5.48 9.59 -13.34
CA GLY A 17 -6.87 9.50 -13.81
C GLY A 17 -7.87 10.16 -12.86
N LEU A 18 -7.74 9.92 -11.54
CA LEU A 18 -8.61 10.52 -10.52
C LEU A 18 -8.41 12.05 -10.44
N GLU A 19 -7.15 12.51 -10.45
CA GLU A 19 -6.83 13.95 -10.45
C GLU A 19 -7.35 14.65 -11.72
N ALA A 20 -7.27 13.99 -12.89
CA ALA A 20 -7.83 14.51 -14.13
C ALA A 20 -9.37 14.58 -14.11
N ALA A 21 -10.02 13.74 -13.30
CA ALA A 21 -11.46 13.81 -13.04
C ALA A 21 -11.86 14.91 -12.02
N GLY A 22 -10.89 15.57 -11.40
CA GLY A 22 -11.09 16.64 -10.44
C GLY A 22 -11.03 16.21 -8.97
N ASP A 23 -10.71 14.95 -8.70
CA ASP A 23 -10.60 14.42 -7.35
C ASP A 23 -9.26 14.82 -6.69
N ARG A 24 -9.27 15.02 -5.38
CA ARG A 24 -8.06 15.19 -4.57
C ARG A 24 -7.61 13.83 -4.08
N VAL A 25 -6.34 13.50 -4.33
CA VAL A 25 -5.82 12.16 -4.10
C VAL A 25 -4.63 12.17 -3.14
N HIS A 26 -4.76 11.45 -2.04
CA HIS A 26 -3.60 11.05 -1.23
C HIS A 26 -2.89 9.86 -1.87
N ALA A 27 -1.58 9.82 -1.75
CA ALA A 27 -0.79 8.67 -2.17
C ALA A 27 0.36 8.38 -1.19
N TYR A 28 0.55 7.10 -0.89
CA TYR A 28 1.70 6.57 -0.19
C TYR A 28 2.43 5.57 -1.05
N THR A 29 3.70 5.82 -1.36
CA THR A 29 4.54 4.99 -2.24
C THR A 29 5.84 4.59 -1.56
N SER A 30 6.45 3.49 -2.01
CA SER A 30 7.79 3.07 -1.57
C SER A 30 8.49 2.19 -2.62
N PRO A 31 9.83 2.31 -2.75
CA PRO A 31 10.69 3.32 -2.15
C PRO A 31 10.56 4.69 -2.84
N HIS A 32 11.25 5.71 -2.33
CA HIS A 32 11.45 6.98 -3.04
C HIS A 32 12.62 6.86 -4.04
N LEU A 33 12.67 7.76 -5.01
CA LEU A 33 13.74 7.80 -6.01
C LEU A 33 14.91 8.69 -5.57
N ALA A 34 14.65 9.91 -5.15
CA ALA A 34 15.66 10.88 -4.77
C ALA A 34 15.48 11.39 -3.34
N ARG A 35 14.27 11.77 -2.94
CA ARG A 35 13.99 12.38 -1.65
C ARG A 35 12.87 11.67 -0.91
N PHE A 36 13.03 11.51 0.39
CA PHE A 36 12.10 10.76 1.22
C PHE A 36 10.63 11.25 1.13
N HIS A 37 10.40 12.56 1.09
CA HIS A 37 9.05 13.13 1.03
C HIS A 37 8.27 12.76 -0.25
N GLU A 38 8.93 12.23 -1.29
CA GLU A 38 8.26 11.70 -2.48
C GLU A 38 7.26 10.59 -2.15
N ARG A 39 7.48 9.89 -1.01
CA ARG A 39 6.63 8.79 -0.57
C ARG A 39 5.21 9.21 -0.19
N ILE A 40 5.01 10.49 0.14
CA ILE A 40 3.74 10.97 0.69
C ILE A 40 3.22 12.14 -0.14
N ARG A 41 2.03 11.97 -0.69
CA ARG A 41 1.27 13.06 -1.33
C ARG A 41 -0.01 13.31 -0.55
N LEU A 42 -0.27 14.57 -0.27
CA LEU A 42 -1.46 15.05 0.45
C LEU A 42 -2.33 15.84 -0.54
N ALA A 43 -3.49 15.28 -0.91
CA ALA A 43 -4.43 15.90 -1.84
C ALA A 43 -3.81 16.35 -3.19
N GLY A 44 -2.87 15.52 -3.71
CA GLY A 44 -2.18 15.76 -4.98
C GLY A 44 -0.76 16.33 -4.83
N ASP A 45 -0.47 17.10 -3.79
CA ASP A 45 0.83 17.72 -3.58
C ASP A 45 1.80 16.85 -2.76
N LEU A 46 3.09 16.95 -3.05
CA LEU A 46 4.11 16.35 -2.19
C LEU A 46 4.06 16.99 -0.80
N ILE A 47 4.16 16.15 0.23
CA ILE A 47 4.27 16.66 1.60
C ILE A 47 5.51 17.56 1.73
N SER A 48 5.38 18.70 2.40
CA SER A 48 6.53 19.55 2.68
C SER A 48 7.43 18.93 3.75
N GLU A 49 8.73 19.16 3.66
CA GLU A 49 9.69 18.66 4.66
C GLU A 49 9.36 19.13 6.09
N PRO A 50 8.99 20.41 6.34
CA PRO A 50 8.58 20.84 7.68
C PRO A 50 7.35 20.10 8.21
N MET A 51 6.34 19.86 7.36
CA MET A 51 5.14 19.11 7.77
C MET A 51 5.47 17.65 8.06
N LEU A 52 6.29 17.02 7.22
CA LEU A 52 6.73 15.64 7.44
C LEU A 52 7.50 15.49 8.75
N THR A 53 8.43 16.42 9.03
CA THR A 53 9.17 16.42 10.29
C THR A 53 8.23 16.53 11.48
N ALA A 54 7.30 17.48 11.46
CA ALA A 54 6.33 17.65 12.56
C ALA A 54 5.47 16.41 12.80
N LEU A 55 5.01 15.73 11.72
CA LEU A 55 4.24 14.49 11.83
C LEU A 55 5.07 13.33 12.39
N LEU A 56 6.33 13.22 11.97
CA LEU A 56 7.25 12.21 12.49
C LEU A 56 7.56 12.44 13.97
N ASP A 57 7.83 13.67 14.39
CA ASP A 57 8.08 14.02 15.79
C ASP A 57 6.88 13.67 16.68
N GLU A 58 5.66 13.90 16.19
CA GLU A 58 4.44 13.52 16.89
C GLU A 58 4.30 12.00 16.98
N CYS A 59 4.54 11.27 15.89
CA CYS A 59 4.50 9.79 15.89
C CYS A 59 5.55 9.21 16.84
N VAL A 60 6.78 9.73 16.83
CA VAL A 60 7.85 9.30 17.75
C VAL A 60 7.44 9.57 19.21
N THR A 61 6.88 10.74 19.49
CA THR A 61 6.42 11.08 20.82
C THR A 61 5.31 10.15 21.30
N ALA A 62 4.34 9.85 20.42
CA ALA A 62 3.23 8.95 20.74
C ALA A 62 3.68 7.49 20.90
N ASN A 63 4.68 7.04 20.13
CA ASN A 63 5.24 5.69 20.23
C ASN A 63 6.00 5.48 21.56
N GLY A 64 6.61 6.53 22.09
CA GLY A 64 7.38 6.45 23.32
C GLY A 64 8.61 5.54 23.20
N PRO A 65 8.87 4.68 24.20
CA PRO A 65 10.05 3.82 24.23
C PRO A 65 9.89 2.49 23.45
N ASP A 66 8.71 2.23 22.86
CA ASP A 66 8.45 0.96 22.19
C ASP A 66 9.21 0.85 20.87
N GLU A 67 9.63 -0.35 20.54
CA GLU A 67 10.30 -0.62 19.27
C GLU A 67 9.31 -0.42 18.10
N ILE A 68 9.77 0.29 17.08
CA ILE A 68 9.02 0.50 15.85
C ILE A 68 9.99 0.55 14.67
N THR A 69 9.63 -0.07 13.55
CA THR A 69 10.45 -0.02 12.35
C THR A 69 10.36 1.31 11.64
N PHE A 70 11.38 1.63 10.84
CA PHE A 70 11.38 2.82 9.99
C PHE A 70 10.16 2.88 9.06
N PHE A 71 9.74 1.74 8.50
CA PHE A 71 8.58 1.69 7.61
C PHE A 71 7.27 1.94 8.36
N GLU A 72 7.12 1.34 9.53
CA GLU A 72 5.92 1.52 10.35
C GLU A 72 5.73 2.97 10.79
N ILE A 73 6.75 3.60 11.37
CA ILE A 73 6.62 4.98 11.84
C ILE A 73 6.37 5.97 10.71
N THR A 74 7.01 5.77 9.55
CA THR A 74 6.77 6.62 8.38
C THR A 74 5.39 6.39 7.76
N THR A 75 4.85 5.18 7.85
CA THR A 75 3.47 4.87 7.47
C THR A 75 2.49 5.53 8.44
N CYS A 76 2.74 5.51 9.74
CA CYS A 76 1.93 6.25 10.72
C CYS A 76 1.90 7.76 10.43
N ALA A 77 3.05 8.36 10.13
CA ALA A 77 3.12 9.78 9.76
C ALA A 77 2.30 10.09 8.49
N ALA A 78 2.33 9.19 7.50
CA ALA A 78 1.51 9.33 6.30
C ALA A 78 0.01 9.28 6.63
N PHE A 79 -0.44 8.30 7.41
CA PHE A 79 -1.84 8.19 7.84
C PHE A 79 -2.30 9.40 8.67
N LEU A 80 -1.44 9.91 9.54
CA LEU A 80 -1.73 11.10 10.31
C LEU A 80 -1.91 12.33 9.41
N GLY A 81 -1.05 12.47 8.38
CA GLY A 81 -1.20 13.50 7.36
C GLY A 81 -2.51 13.36 6.57
N PHE A 82 -2.86 12.13 6.16
CA PHE A 82 -4.11 11.84 5.45
C PHE A 82 -5.36 12.17 6.30
N ALA A 83 -5.30 11.90 7.60
CA ALA A 83 -6.41 12.21 8.50
C ALA A 83 -6.62 13.73 8.70
N ARG A 84 -5.58 14.54 8.50
CA ARG A 84 -5.61 16.00 8.72
C ARG A 84 -5.93 16.81 7.47
N VAL A 85 -5.58 16.29 6.31
CA VAL A 85 -5.82 16.96 5.02
C VAL A 85 -6.98 16.29 4.32
N PRO A 86 -8.08 17.00 4.01
CA PRO A 86 -9.20 16.39 3.28
C PRO A 86 -8.82 15.98 1.85
N ALA A 87 -9.22 14.78 1.45
CA ALA A 87 -9.11 14.27 0.09
C ALA A 87 -10.27 13.30 -0.23
N ASP A 88 -10.44 13.01 -1.50
CA ASP A 88 -11.53 12.16 -1.98
C ASP A 88 -11.09 10.70 -2.06
N TRP A 89 -9.79 10.47 -2.31
CA TRP A 89 -9.17 9.14 -2.41
C TRP A 89 -7.85 9.05 -1.65
N THR A 90 -7.56 7.84 -1.16
CA THR A 90 -6.25 7.48 -0.61
C THR A 90 -5.74 6.22 -1.31
N LEU A 91 -4.59 6.33 -1.96
CA LEU A 91 -3.91 5.23 -2.64
C LEU A 91 -2.73 4.76 -1.80
N LEU A 92 -2.74 3.47 -1.43
CA LEU A 92 -1.70 2.87 -0.58
C LEU A 92 -0.93 1.81 -1.36
N GLU A 93 0.37 1.99 -1.48
CA GLU A 93 1.29 1.00 -2.00
C GLU A 93 1.87 0.17 -0.84
N VAL A 94 1.74 -1.15 -0.93
CA VAL A 94 2.36 -2.10 0.02
C VAL A 94 3.87 -2.03 -0.09
N GLY A 95 4.55 -1.94 1.03
CA GLY A 95 6.02 -1.95 1.08
C GLY A 95 6.58 -3.34 0.86
N LEU A 96 6.14 -4.34 1.63
CA LEU A 96 6.60 -5.71 1.54
C LEU A 96 5.46 -6.71 1.79
N GLY A 97 5.36 -7.72 0.93
CA GLY A 97 4.33 -8.76 1.07
C GLY A 97 2.93 -8.21 0.91
N GLY A 98 2.21 -8.04 1.98
CA GLY A 98 0.85 -7.46 2.03
C GLY A 98 0.12 -7.79 3.33
N ARG A 99 0.07 -9.07 3.72
CA ARG A 99 -0.70 -9.54 4.88
C ARG A 99 -0.37 -8.80 6.18
N LEU A 100 0.91 -8.63 6.45
CA LEU A 100 1.45 -7.98 7.66
C LEU A 100 2.06 -6.60 7.38
N ASP A 101 1.84 -6.06 6.17
CA ASP A 101 2.36 -4.74 5.83
C ASP A 101 1.67 -3.62 6.62
N ALA A 102 2.44 -2.62 7.06
CA ALA A 102 1.93 -1.51 7.85
C ALA A 102 0.82 -0.71 7.14
N THR A 103 0.75 -0.77 5.80
CA THR A 103 -0.33 -0.13 5.04
C THR A 103 -1.65 -0.93 5.05
N ASN A 104 -1.63 -2.20 5.49
CA ASN A 104 -2.78 -3.11 5.44
C ASN A 104 -3.74 -3.00 6.64
N VAL A 105 -3.82 -1.83 7.25
CA VAL A 105 -4.66 -1.57 8.44
C VAL A 105 -6.08 -1.13 8.12
N VAL A 106 -6.40 -0.86 6.86
CA VAL A 106 -7.73 -0.44 6.43
C VAL A 106 -8.64 -1.65 6.24
N ASP A 107 -9.69 -1.77 7.07
CA ASP A 107 -10.58 -2.95 7.05
C ASP A 107 -11.51 -3.01 5.83
N LYS A 108 -11.95 -1.86 5.33
CA LYS A 108 -12.90 -1.75 4.21
C LYS A 108 -12.39 -0.75 3.16
N PRO A 109 -11.31 -1.08 2.44
CA PRO A 109 -10.90 -0.26 1.31
C PRO A 109 -11.96 -0.33 0.19
N ARG A 110 -11.99 0.66 -0.68
CA ARG A 110 -12.90 0.67 -1.83
C ARG A 110 -12.58 -0.42 -2.83
N LEU A 111 -11.29 -0.74 -2.98
CA LEU A 111 -10.74 -1.69 -3.95
C LEU A 111 -9.40 -2.20 -3.44
N THR A 112 -9.09 -3.44 -3.74
CA THR A 112 -7.73 -3.99 -3.63
C THR A 112 -7.19 -4.32 -5.01
N ILE A 113 -5.87 -4.21 -5.19
CA ILE A 113 -5.22 -4.47 -6.48
C ILE A 113 -4.00 -5.34 -6.24
N ILE A 114 -3.87 -6.42 -7.01
CA ILE A 114 -2.64 -7.24 -7.06
C ILE A 114 -2.03 -7.13 -8.45
N THR A 115 -0.89 -6.47 -8.54
CA THR A 115 -0.09 -6.40 -9.76
C THR A 115 0.70 -7.70 -9.94
N PRO A 116 1.41 -7.94 -11.08
CA PRO A 116 2.12 -9.19 -11.30
C PRO A 116 3.02 -9.61 -10.13
N VAL A 117 2.88 -10.87 -9.73
CA VAL A 117 3.66 -11.51 -8.67
C VAL A 117 4.76 -12.36 -9.31
N SER A 118 5.97 -12.24 -8.80
CA SER A 118 7.12 -13.07 -9.16
C SER A 118 7.94 -13.41 -7.92
N ILE A 119 8.90 -14.31 -8.06
CA ILE A 119 9.83 -14.67 -6.99
C ILE A 119 10.68 -13.44 -6.64
N ASP A 120 10.54 -12.98 -5.41
CA ASP A 120 11.28 -11.86 -4.83
C ASP A 120 11.17 -11.89 -3.31
N HIS A 121 12.16 -11.32 -2.62
CA HIS A 121 12.19 -11.25 -1.14
C HIS A 121 11.95 -12.59 -0.43
N GLN A 122 12.48 -13.70 -0.99
CA GLN A 122 12.23 -15.06 -0.50
C GLN A 122 12.51 -15.24 0.99
N GLN A 123 13.53 -14.57 1.52
CA GLN A 123 13.87 -14.60 2.94
C GLN A 123 12.77 -14.11 3.89
N TYR A 124 11.75 -13.39 3.37
CA TYR A 124 10.64 -12.85 4.15
C TYR A 124 9.27 -13.39 3.73
N LEU A 125 9.09 -13.72 2.44
CA LEU A 125 7.78 -14.00 1.87
C LEU A 125 7.55 -15.47 1.51
N GLY A 126 8.63 -16.29 1.55
CA GLY A 126 8.59 -17.69 1.18
C GLY A 126 9.40 -18.02 -0.08
N GLU A 127 9.61 -19.29 -0.31
CA GLU A 127 10.49 -19.79 -1.38
C GLU A 127 9.75 -20.02 -2.70
N THR A 128 8.44 -20.17 -2.65
CA THR A 128 7.59 -20.48 -3.80
C THR A 128 6.72 -19.30 -4.22
N LEU A 129 6.32 -19.31 -5.49
CA LEU A 129 5.39 -18.29 -6.03
C LEU A 129 4.06 -18.31 -5.28
N ALA A 130 3.58 -19.50 -4.90
CA ALA A 130 2.33 -19.67 -4.16
C ALA A 130 2.40 -19.02 -2.76
N GLU A 131 3.50 -19.19 -2.02
CA GLU A 131 3.70 -18.54 -0.72
C GLU A 131 3.73 -17.02 -0.85
N ILE A 132 4.52 -16.50 -1.79
CA ILE A 132 4.64 -15.06 -2.06
C ILE A 132 3.28 -14.47 -2.47
N ALA A 133 2.53 -15.17 -3.34
CA ALA A 133 1.18 -14.76 -3.73
C ALA A 133 0.22 -14.78 -2.53
N GLY A 134 0.36 -15.73 -1.61
CA GLY A 134 -0.42 -15.81 -0.37
C GLY A 134 -0.22 -14.60 0.53
N GLU A 135 1.04 -14.16 0.72
CA GLU A 135 1.35 -12.95 1.48
C GLU A 135 0.75 -11.69 0.83
N LYS A 136 0.83 -11.59 -0.51
CA LYS A 136 0.25 -10.45 -1.24
C LYS A 136 -1.27 -10.49 -1.25
N ALA A 137 -1.89 -11.65 -1.40
CA ALA A 137 -3.32 -11.84 -1.29
C ALA A 137 -3.88 -11.54 0.12
N GLY A 138 -2.99 -11.39 1.11
CA GLY A 138 -3.34 -10.95 2.46
C GLY A 138 -3.97 -9.56 2.53
N ILE A 139 -3.88 -8.73 1.48
CA ILE A 139 -4.56 -7.44 1.41
C ILE A 139 -6.05 -7.55 1.03
N LEU A 140 -6.50 -8.69 0.51
CA LEU A 140 -7.91 -8.88 0.15
C LEU A 140 -8.77 -8.83 1.41
N LYS A 141 -9.91 -8.14 1.32
CA LYS A 141 -10.87 -7.95 2.42
C LYS A 141 -12.23 -8.52 2.05
N ARG A 142 -12.98 -8.95 3.05
CA ARG A 142 -14.31 -9.57 2.85
C ARG A 142 -15.26 -8.64 2.08
N GLY A 143 -15.76 -9.16 0.95
CA GLY A 143 -16.73 -8.43 0.11
C GLY A 143 -16.19 -7.20 -0.60
N VAL A 144 -14.87 -6.98 -0.57
CA VAL A 144 -14.22 -5.86 -1.27
C VAL A 144 -13.70 -6.35 -2.62
N PRO A 145 -14.05 -5.67 -3.74
CA PRO A 145 -13.56 -6.03 -5.06
C PRO A 145 -12.02 -6.07 -5.13
N CYS A 146 -11.50 -7.02 -5.92
CA CYS A 146 -10.07 -7.14 -6.18
C CYS A 146 -9.80 -7.17 -7.68
N VAL A 147 -8.97 -6.24 -8.16
CA VAL A 147 -8.43 -6.29 -9.52
C VAL A 147 -7.10 -7.02 -9.48
N VAL A 148 -6.99 -8.06 -10.31
CA VAL A 148 -5.78 -8.89 -10.38
C VAL A 148 -5.17 -8.73 -11.77
N GLY A 149 -3.95 -8.23 -11.84
CA GLY A 149 -3.16 -8.17 -13.07
C GLY A 149 -2.73 -9.57 -13.53
N PRO A 150 -2.07 -9.69 -14.68
CA PRO A 150 -1.58 -10.98 -15.19
C PRO A 150 -0.73 -11.72 -14.16
N GLN A 151 -1.00 -13.02 -13.98
CA GLN A 151 -0.31 -13.89 -13.02
C GLN A 151 0.11 -15.21 -13.69
N ALA A 152 1.13 -15.85 -13.15
CA ALA A 152 1.38 -17.25 -13.42
C ALA A 152 0.35 -18.13 -12.66
N ASP A 153 0.06 -19.32 -13.19
CA ASP A 153 -1.03 -20.18 -12.71
C ASP A 153 -0.97 -20.48 -11.21
N ASP A 154 0.20 -20.79 -10.66
CA ASP A 154 0.38 -21.08 -9.23
C ASP A 154 0.04 -19.87 -8.35
N GLY A 155 0.41 -18.67 -8.77
CA GLY A 155 0.09 -17.44 -8.06
C GLY A 155 -1.39 -17.09 -8.18
N LEU A 156 -1.97 -17.24 -9.39
CA LEU A 156 -3.39 -16.96 -9.64
C LEU A 156 -4.28 -17.85 -8.80
N ALA A 157 -4.02 -19.16 -8.77
CA ALA A 157 -4.81 -20.11 -8.00
C ALA A 157 -4.91 -19.73 -6.50
N VAL A 158 -3.81 -19.27 -5.90
CA VAL A 158 -3.78 -18.83 -4.49
C VAL A 158 -4.62 -17.57 -4.28
N ILE A 159 -4.50 -16.59 -5.19
CA ILE A 159 -5.25 -15.34 -5.12
C ILE A 159 -6.75 -15.60 -5.27
N GLU A 160 -7.17 -16.42 -6.26
CA GLU A 160 -8.57 -16.79 -6.50
C GLU A 160 -9.16 -17.55 -5.32
N ALA A 161 -8.44 -18.53 -4.78
CA ALA A 161 -8.88 -19.27 -3.60
C ALA A 161 -9.10 -18.34 -2.38
N ARG A 162 -8.22 -17.35 -2.21
CA ARG A 162 -8.38 -16.34 -1.15
C ARG A 162 -9.59 -15.45 -1.41
N ALA A 163 -9.76 -14.96 -2.64
CA ALA A 163 -10.88 -14.12 -3.03
C ALA A 163 -12.23 -14.84 -2.82
N ALA A 164 -12.34 -16.09 -3.29
CA ALA A 164 -13.52 -16.92 -3.10
C ALA A 164 -13.89 -17.09 -1.61
N ARG A 165 -12.89 -17.38 -0.75
CA ARG A 165 -13.10 -17.53 0.70
C ARG A 165 -13.59 -16.25 1.37
N LEU A 166 -13.20 -15.08 0.86
CA LEU A 166 -13.60 -13.79 1.38
C LEU A 166 -14.86 -13.22 0.72
N GLY A 167 -15.37 -13.88 -0.34
CA GLY A 167 -16.42 -13.31 -1.18
C GLY A 167 -16.02 -11.97 -1.79
N ALA A 168 -14.73 -11.83 -2.16
CA ALA A 168 -14.18 -10.66 -2.84
C ALA A 168 -14.36 -10.87 -4.35
N PRO A 169 -15.21 -10.05 -5.03
CA PRO A 169 -15.41 -10.17 -6.47
C PRO A 169 -14.21 -9.64 -7.27
#